data_e9e48b9755c75e806707cbe60ace2cd3
#
_entry.id   e9e48b9755c75e806707cbe60ace2cd3
#
_cell.length_a   1.000
_cell.length_b   1.000
_cell.length_c   1.000
_cell.angle_alpha   90.00
_cell.angle_beta   90.00
_cell.angle_gamma   90.00
#
_symmetry.space_group_name_H-M   'P 1'
#
loop_
_entity.id
_entity.type
_entity.pdbx_description
1 polymer ?
#
loop_
_entity_poly.entity_id
_entity_poly.type
_entity_poly.pdbx_seq_one_letter_code
_entity_poly.pdbx_strand_id
1 'polypeptide(L)'
;GTSSSNLGQGYRNLSTAITDGWIDDGDTSNIDRIGHRRWCLDPRMQATGFGHAGSYTAMYSFDGTDNGYEDVPEMVLWPALNMPVEYFTGPWSISFDSSQYPLRSSDQSRIKITMTSEKTGKQYTISGKDTNRAGTYMNVETSNYGYGPALIFTPNVRFSAGDNVTVKITGLRNDSGYDGLQYTVHFFSLSSDEYDSTEDSGDEDTDGEEEDGGSGNSGTSGGSGSSNGFGSSDRTETSGGSEVSGLPSYVVHGTWGLNAEGSWTFLDDSGRFYKNCWAAIYNPYADPAQGQSSFDWFCFDENGSMRTGWFQDPDGSYYYLNSASDGTRGKMLTGWHWIPDGSGLRKCY
;
A
#
# COMPACT_ATOMS: atom_id res chain seq x y z
N GLY A 1 5.44 -25.21 16.57
CA GLY A 1 6.60 -24.80 17.28
C GLY A 1 7.35 -23.66 16.64
N THR A 2 8.39 -23.20 17.31
CA THR A 2 9.24 -22.09 16.87
C THR A 2 9.97 -22.34 15.54
N SER A 3 10.18 -23.59 15.18
CA SER A 3 10.86 -23.98 13.93
C SER A 3 9.99 -23.81 12.66
N SER A 4 8.72 -23.44 12.82
CA SER A 4 7.76 -23.29 11.74
C SER A 4 7.13 -21.89 11.72
N SER A 5 7.85 -20.90 12.24
CA SER A 5 7.29 -19.56 12.43
C SER A 5 8.34 -18.48 12.19
N ASN A 6 7.95 -17.39 11.57
CA ASN A 6 8.67 -16.14 11.71
C ASN A 6 8.54 -15.65 13.14
N LEU A 7 9.65 -15.27 13.76
CA LEU A 7 9.69 -14.78 15.13
C LEU A 7 10.22 -13.35 15.13
N GLY A 8 9.66 -12.51 16.00
CA GLY A 8 10.11 -11.16 16.26
C GLY A 8 10.20 -10.87 17.74
N GLN A 9 11.16 -10.03 18.13
CA GLN A 9 11.33 -9.57 19.50
C GLN A 9 11.60 -8.07 19.52
N GLY A 10 10.97 -7.37 20.46
CA GLY A 10 11.20 -5.94 20.68
C GLY A 10 10.36 -5.02 19.78
N TYR A 11 9.50 -5.57 18.94
CA TYR A 11 8.57 -4.77 18.15
C TYR A 11 7.41 -4.28 19.01
N ARG A 12 6.99 -3.04 18.76
CA ARG A 12 5.94 -2.34 19.52
C ARG A 12 4.59 -3.05 19.42
N ASN A 13 4.29 -3.59 18.26
CA ASN A 13 3.08 -4.33 17.97
C ASN A 13 3.30 -5.29 16.79
N LEU A 14 2.28 -6.06 16.43
CA LEU A 14 2.35 -7.03 15.35
C LEU A 14 2.54 -6.35 13.98
N SER A 15 1.92 -5.19 13.74
CA SER A 15 2.09 -4.45 12.47
C SER A 15 3.55 -4.09 12.24
N THR A 16 4.23 -3.49 13.22
CA THR A 16 5.66 -3.15 13.10
C THR A 16 6.55 -4.40 13.00
N ALA A 17 6.17 -5.52 13.61
CA ALA A 17 6.91 -6.76 13.42
C ALA A 17 6.80 -7.28 11.98
N ILE A 18 5.64 -7.13 11.36
CA ILE A 18 5.42 -7.52 9.95
C ILE A 18 6.18 -6.57 9.02
N THR A 19 5.96 -5.25 9.14
CA THR A 19 6.52 -4.28 8.19
C THR A 19 8.02 -4.12 8.35
N ASP A 20 8.48 -3.78 9.55
CA ASP A 20 9.86 -3.37 9.80
C ASP A 20 10.75 -4.57 10.15
N GLY A 21 10.14 -5.67 10.61
CA GLY A 21 10.86 -6.88 10.96
C GLY A 21 10.90 -7.90 9.83
N TRP A 22 9.75 -8.44 9.44
CA TRP A 22 9.71 -9.58 8.53
C TRP A 22 9.68 -9.19 7.06
N ILE A 23 9.02 -8.10 6.69
CA ILE A 23 8.94 -7.66 5.29
C ILE A 23 10.19 -6.86 4.90
N ASP A 24 10.70 -5.97 5.74
CA ASP A 24 11.98 -5.29 5.47
C ASP A 24 13.11 -6.30 5.37
N ASP A 25 13.31 -7.11 6.42
CA ASP A 25 14.27 -8.23 6.50
C ASP A 25 15.68 -7.90 5.96
N GLY A 26 16.01 -6.61 5.91
CA GLY A 26 17.22 -6.05 5.28
C GLY A 26 18.40 -5.85 6.22
N ASP A 27 18.30 -6.25 7.48
CA ASP A 27 19.42 -6.15 8.42
C ASP A 27 20.60 -7.07 8.02
N THR A 28 21.80 -6.75 8.50
CA THR A 28 23.03 -7.44 8.07
C THR A 28 23.07 -8.94 8.39
N SER A 29 22.23 -9.43 9.28
CA SER A 29 22.12 -10.85 9.61
C SER A 29 21.15 -11.61 8.70
N ASN A 30 20.19 -10.93 8.12
CA ASN A 30 19.09 -11.49 7.33
C ASN A 30 19.19 -11.20 5.83
N ILE A 31 19.82 -10.10 5.42
CA ILE A 31 19.86 -9.63 4.02
C ILE A 31 20.32 -10.71 3.02
N ASP A 32 21.17 -11.63 3.42
CA ASP A 32 21.65 -12.70 2.54
C ASP A 32 20.55 -13.69 2.16
N ARG A 33 19.51 -13.79 2.95
CA ARG A 33 18.43 -14.77 2.82
C ARG A 33 17.05 -14.15 2.73
N ILE A 34 16.85 -13.01 3.42
CA ILE A 34 15.52 -12.39 3.62
C ILE A 34 14.44 -13.44 3.91
N GLY A 35 14.77 -14.35 4.84
CA GLY A 35 13.98 -15.55 5.07
C GLY A 35 12.60 -15.27 5.61
N HIS A 36 12.46 -14.26 6.48
CA HIS A 36 11.17 -13.88 7.03
C HIS A 36 10.25 -13.33 5.93
N ARG A 37 10.76 -12.44 5.06
CA ARG A 37 10.00 -11.91 3.92
C ARG A 37 9.54 -13.03 2.99
N ARG A 38 10.44 -13.94 2.64
CA ARG A 38 10.14 -15.03 1.70
C ARG A 38 9.06 -15.97 2.23
N TRP A 39 8.97 -16.15 3.55
CA TRP A 39 7.85 -16.85 4.18
C TRP A 39 6.56 -16.02 4.19
N CYS A 40 6.64 -14.71 4.47
CA CYS A 40 5.46 -13.85 4.41
C CYS A 40 4.83 -13.79 3.01
N LEU A 41 5.66 -13.83 1.97
CA LEU A 41 5.26 -13.71 0.57
C LEU A 41 5.22 -15.05 -0.17
N ASP A 42 5.18 -16.18 0.53
CA ASP A 42 5.07 -17.49 -0.11
C ASP A 42 3.67 -17.63 -0.75
N PRO A 43 3.57 -17.71 -2.08
CA PRO A 43 2.27 -17.75 -2.76
C PRO A 43 1.50 -19.06 -2.51
N ARG A 44 2.14 -20.06 -1.93
CA ARG A 44 1.52 -21.35 -1.59
C ARG A 44 0.83 -21.30 -0.22
N MET A 45 1.11 -20.29 0.59
CA MET A 45 0.52 -20.14 1.92
C MET A 45 -0.92 -19.68 1.81
N GLN A 46 -1.87 -20.52 2.23
CA GLN A 46 -3.31 -20.23 2.24
C GLN A 46 -3.80 -19.73 3.58
N ALA A 47 -3.16 -20.16 4.66
CA ALA A 47 -3.57 -19.81 6.01
C ALA A 47 -2.35 -19.56 6.88
N THR A 48 -2.44 -18.53 7.71
CA THR A 48 -1.44 -18.21 8.72
C THR A 48 -2.12 -17.83 10.02
N GLY A 49 -1.37 -17.86 11.10
CA GLY A 49 -1.82 -17.38 12.41
C GLY A 49 -0.76 -16.45 12.98
N PHE A 50 -1.21 -15.42 13.64
CA PHE A 50 -0.33 -14.45 14.30
C PHE A 50 -0.48 -14.55 15.81
N GLY A 51 0.61 -14.31 16.53
CA GLY A 51 0.65 -14.24 17.98
C GLY A 51 1.50 -13.07 18.47
N HIS A 52 1.06 -12.44 19.56
CA HIS A 52 1.80 -11.42 20.25
C HIS A 52 1.69 -11.64 21.76
N ALA A 53 2.83 -11.68 22.45
CA ALA A 53 2.89 -11.85 23.91
C ALA A 53 4.07 -11.07 24.49
N GLY A 54 3.80 -10.02 25.23
CA GLY A 54 4.83 -9.12 25.75
C GLY A 54 5.62 -8.47 24.62
N SER A 55 6.93 -8.69 24.57
CA SER A 55 7.81 -8.19 23.50
C SER A 55 8.01 -9.17 22.34
N TYR A 56 7.32 -10.29 22.33
CA TYR A 56 7.49 -11.34 21.33
C TYR A 56 6.31 -11.38 20.38
N THR A 57 6.62 -11.55 19.09
CA THR A 57 5.65 -11.74 18.01
C THR A 57 5.99 -13.01 17.25
N ALA A 58 4.98 -13.64 16.67
CA ALA A 58 5.15 -14.82 15.83
C ALA A 58 4.13 -14.82 14.69
N MET A 59 4.52 -15.35 13.55
CA MET A 59 3.66 -15.70 12.44
C MET A 59 3.92 -17.16 12.07
N TYR A 60 2.88 -17.98 12.00
CA TYR A 60 3.01 -19.34 11.52
C TYR A 60 3.27 -19.33 10.01
N SER A 61 4.39 -19.90 9.58
CA SER A 61 4.89 -19.75 8.21
C SER A 61 4.79 -21.04 7.37
N PHE A 62 4.41 -22.16 7.97
CA PHE A 62 4.28 -23.44 7.29
C PHE A 62 2.83 -23.88 7.29
N ASP A 63 2.10 -23.43 6.30
CA ASP A 63 0.78 -23.97 6.02
C ASP A 63 0.94 -25.38 5.45
N GLY A 64 0.60 -26.39 6.25
CA GLY A 64 0.72 -27.82 5.87
C GLY A 64 -0.30 -28.27 4.83
N THR A 65 -1.04 -27.37 4.22
CA THR A 65 -2.04 -27.66 3.20
C THR A 65 -1.43 -27.62 1.78
N ASP A 66 -0.30 -28.27 1.59
CA ASP A 66 0.34 -28.43 0.26
C ASP A 66 -0.53 -29.33 -0.64
N ASN A 67 -1.71 -28.84 -0.98
CA ASN A 67 -2.70 -29.48 -1.85
C ASN A 67 -2.56 -28.95 -3.28
N GLY A 68 -1.38 -29.19 -3.92
CA GLY A 68 -1.24 -29.07 -5.36
C GLY A 68 -1.75 -27.74 -5.93
N TYR A 69 -1.09 -26.63 -5.60
CA TYR A 69 -1.33 -25.39 -6.32
C TYR A 69 -0.86 -25.55 -7.76
N GLU A 70 -1.79 -25.64 -8.67
CA GLU A 70 -1.51 -25.68 -10.11
C GLU A 70 -1.17 -24.28 -10.67
N ASP A 71 -1.55 -23.20 -9.96
CA ASP A 71 -1.39 -21.81 -10.41
C ASP A 71 -0.48 -20.98 -9.47
N VAL A 72 0.72 -21.45 -9.18
CA VAL A 72 1.71 -20.60 -8.51
C VAL A 72 2.37 -19.66 -9.52
N PRO A 73 2.63 -18.39 -9.17
CA PRO A 73 3.27 -17.46 -10.08
C PRO A 73 4.71 -17.89 -10.39
N GLU A 74 5.20 -17.60 -11.59
CA GLU A 74 6.59 -17.87 -11.96
C GLU A 74 7.58 -17.15 -11.04
N MET A 75 7.17 -16.01 -10.47
CA MET A 75 7.99 -15.21 -9.58
C MET A 75 7.17 -14.38 -8.60
N VAL A 76 7.75 -14.09 -7.45
CA VAL A 76 7.23 -13.17 -6.43
C VAL A 76 8.20 -12.00 -6.30
N LEU A 77 7.71 -10.80 -6.58
CA LEU A 77 8.50 -9.56 -6.61
C LEU A 77 8.35 -8.79 -5.30
N TRP A 78 9.45 -8.23 -4.81
CA TRP A 78 9.45 -7.16 -3.83
C TRP A 78 10.48 -6.08 -4.23
N PRO A 79 10.08 -4.84 -4.46
CA PRO A 79 8.70 -4.33 -4.37
C PRO A 79 7.77 -4.97 -5.39
N ALA A 80 6.47 -4.93 -5.12
CA ALA A 80 5.43 -5.28 -6.08
C ALA A 80 5.47 -4.31 -7.28
N LEU A 81 4.81 -4.66 -8.39
CA LEU A 81 4.80 -3.81 -9.60
C LEU A 81 4.20 -2.42 -9.34
N ASN A 82 3.24 -2.32 -8.43
CA ASN A 82 2.70 -1.06 -7.93
C ASN A 82 3.03 -0.99 -6.43
N MET A 83 3.88 -0.05 -6.04
CA MET A 83 4.44 -0.01 -4.69
C MET A 83 4.35 1.38 -4.07
N PRO A 84 3.62 1.54 -2.95
CA PRO A 84 3.66 2.78 -2.19
C PRO A 84 5.04 2.96 -1.57
N VAL A 85 5.63 4.15 -1.73
CA VAL A 85 6.98 4.44 -1.23
C VAL A 85 7.08 4.34 0.29
N GLU A 86 5.97 4.57 0.99
CA GLU A 86 5.87 4.53 2.45
C GLU A 86 6.08 3.12 3.02
N TYR A 87 5.74 2.09 2.23
CA TYR A 87 5.89 0.69 2.64
C TYR A 87 7.09 0.00 2.05
N PHE A 88 7.81 0.66 1.14
CA PHE A 88 8.98 0.04 0.56
C PHE A 88 10.24 0.43 1.31
N THR A 89 10.76 -0.49 2.08
CA THR A 89 12.06 -0.44 2.72
C THR A 89 12.85 -1.70 2.42
N GLY A 90 14.14 -1.65 2.67
CA GLY A 90 15.03 -2.80 2.55
C GLY A 90 15.44 -3.18 1.11
N PRO A 91 16.00 -4.37 0.94
CA PRO A 91 16.46 -4.86 -0.35
C PRO A 91 15.30 -5.22 -1.28
N TRP A 92 15.55 -5.11 -2.58
CA TRP A 92 14.73 -5.71 -3.63
C TRP A 92 14.91 -7.23 -3.61
N SER A 93 13.87 -7.96 -4.00
CA SER A 93 13.97 -9.40 -4.12
C SER A 93 13.03 -9.97 -5.17
N ILE A 94 13.44 -11.07 -5.76
CA ILE A 94 12.60 -11.89 -6.63
C ILE A 94 12.77 -13.33 -6.16
N SER A 95 11.68 -13.95 -5.69
CA SER A 95 11.65 -15.41 -5.48
C SER A 95 11.08 -16.07 -6.72
N PHE A 96 11.69 -17.13 -7.18
CA PHE A 96 11.35 -17.76 -8.45
C PHE A 96 10.76 -19.15 -8.25
N ASP A 97 9.88 -19.56 -9.16
CA ASP A 97 9.56 -20.97 -9.33
C ASP A 97 10.84 -21.73 -9.78
N SER A 98 11.26 -22.70 -8.99
CA SER A 98 12.45 -23.48 -9.27
C SER A 98 12.33 -24.36 -10.51
N SER A 99 11.12 -24.66 -10.97
CA SER A 99 10.88 -25.39 -12.22
C SER A 99 11.18 -24.52 -13.44
N GLN A 100 10.89 -23.23 -13.40
CA GLN A 100 11.12 -22.26 -14.47
C GLN A 100 12.53 -21.65 -14.39
N TYR A 101 12.97 -21.32 -13.18
CA TYR A 101 14.25 -20.66 -12.91
C TYR A 101 15.08 -21.47 -11.89
N PRO A 102 15.76 -22.54 -12.32
CA PRO A 102 16.57 -23.38 -11.43
C PRO A 102 17.90 -22.71 -11.09
N LEU A 103 17.85 -21.54 -10.42
CA LEU A 103 19.02 -20.75 -10.05
C LEU A 103 19.95 -21.52 -9.11
N ARG A 104 21.26 -21.30 -9.26
CA ARG A 104 22.32 -21.81 -8.42
C ARG A 104 23.16 -20.66 -7.88
N SER A 105 23.78 -20.83 -6.73
CA SER A 105 24.67 -19.80 -6.16
C SER A 105 25.82 -19.43 -7.12
N SER A 106 26.26 -20.36 -7.97
CA SER A 106 27.28 -20.11 -9.00
C SER A 106 26.84 -19.15 -10.12
N ASP A 107 25.53 -18.97 -10.30
CA ASP A 107 24.99 -18.09 -11.34
C ASP A 107 25.15 -16.61 -10.96
N GLN A 108 25.40 -16.30 -9.68
CA GLN A 108 25.65 -14.94 -9.20
C GLN A 108 26.66 -14.17 -10.04
N SER A 109 27.75 -14.81 -10.44
CA SER A 109 28.81 -14.17 -11.24
C SER A 109 28.38 -13.77 -12.65
N ARG A 110 27.28 -14.32 -13.17
CA ARG A 110 26.74 -14.06 -14.51
C ARG A 110 25.64 -13.04 -14.51
N ILE A 111 24.93 -12.90 -13.40
CA ILE A 111 23.76 -12.02 -13.27
C ILE A 111 24.21 -10.57 -13.25
N LYS A 112 23.55 -9.77 -14.08
CA LYS A 112 23.67 -8.32 -14.10
C LYS A 112 22.27 -7.72 -14.06
N ILE A 113 22.07 -6.77 -13.16
CA ILE A 113 20.84 -6.00 -12.99
C ILE A 113 21.11 -4.58 -13.43
N THR A 114 20.21 -4.04 -14.24
CA THR A 114 20.19 -2.63 -14.63
C THR A 114 18.85 -2.05 -14.24
N MET A 115 18.85 -1.01 -13.45
CA MET A 115 17.66 -0.30 -12.99
C MET A 115 17.66 1.09 -13.59
N THR A 116 16.59 1.50 -14.23
CA THR A 116 16.46 2.82 -14.85
C THR A 116 15.28 3.55 -14.27
N SER A 117 15.51 4.68 -13.61
CA SER A 117 14.49 5.59 -13.12
C SER A 117 14.02 6.46 -14.28
N GLU A 118 12.73 6.44 -14.59
CA GLU A 118 12.13 7.29 -15.61
C GLU A 118 12.13 8.76 -15.16
N LYS A 119 11.76 8.99 -13.89
CA LYS A 119 11.68 10.33 -13.30
C LYS A 119 13.01 11.11 -13.36
N THR A 120 14.13 10.41 -13.15
CA THR A 120 15.46 11.08 -13.10
C THR A 120 16.32 10.81 -14.33
N GLY A 121 15.94 9.87 -15.18
CA GLY A 121 16.78 9.38 -16.29
C GLY A 121 18.03 8.62 -15.86
N LYS A 122 18.24 8.39 -14.56
CA LYS A 122 19.45 7.74 -14.04
C LYS A 122 19.35 6.23 -14.17
N GLN A 123 20.51 5.64 -14.42
CA GLN A 123 20.67 4.19 -14.49
C GLN A 123 21.62 3.70 -13.40
N TYR A 124 21.25 2.60 -12.75
CA TYR A 124 22.01 1.93 -11.70
C TYR A 124 22.31 0.50 -12.16
N THR A 125 23.53 0.06 -11.98
CA THR A 125 23.96 -1.29 -12.35
C THR A 125 24.44 -2.03 -11.13
N ILE A 126 23.97 -3.26 -10.97
CA ILE A 126 24.32 -4.19 -9.89
C ILE A 126 24.78 -5.51 -10.51
N SER A 127 25.77 -6.13 -9.93
CA SER A 127 26.34 -7.38 -10.41
C SER A 127 26.75 -8.30 -9.26
N GLY A 128 27.10 -9.53 -9.53
CA GLY A 128 27.56 -10.48 -8.52
C GLY A 128 28.83 -10.11 -7.77
N LYS A 129 29.48 -9.00 -8.14
CA LYS A 129 30.63 -8.44 -7.45
C LYS A 129 30.24 -7.45 -6.33
N ASP A 130 28.99 -7.02 -6.32
CA ASP A 130 28.47 -6.03 -5.37
C ASP A 130 28.04 -6.76 -4.09
N THR A 131 28.91 -6.78 -3.07
CA THR A 131 28.74 -7.54 -1.82
C THR A 131 28.63 -6.65 -0.59
N ASN A 132 28.49 -5.33 -0.77
CA ASN A 132 28.37 -4.39 0.35
C ASN A 132 26.94 -4.38 0.87
N ARG A 133 26.68 -5.10 1.97
CA ARG A 133 25.36 -5.22 2.60
C ARG A 133 24.78 -3.88 3.07
N ALA A 134 25.61 -2.88 3.33
CA ALA A 134 25.19 -1.54 3.70
C ALA A 134 25.09 -0.56 2.51
N GLY A 135 25.26 -1.05 1.29
CA GLY A 135 25.28 -0.25 0.07
C GLY A 135 24.77 -1.03 -1.12
N THR A 136 25.51 -0.99 -2.25
CA THR A 136 25.17 -1.80 -3.42
C THR A 136 25.47 -3.28 -3.14
N TYR A 137 24.47 -4.11 -3.28
CA TYR A 137 24.52 -5.52 -2.88
C TYR A 137 23.75 -6.41 -3.84
N MET A 138 24.24 -7.63 -4.03
CA MET A 138 23.52 -8.70 -4.73
C MET A 138 23.88 -10.06 -4.14
N ASN A 139 22.89 -10.93 -3.99
CA ASN A 139 23.04 -12.32 -3.61
C ASN A 139 22.05 -13.23 -4.34
N VAL A 140 22.50 -14.41 -4.73
CA VAL A 140 21.66 -15.52 -5.21
C VAL A 140 21.50 -16.51 -4.08
N GLU A 141 20.30 -16.55 -3.50
CA GLU A 141 19.96 -17.42 -2.39
C GLU A 141 19.23 -18.66 -2.89
N THR A 142 19.70 -19.84 -2.50
CA THR A 142 19.18 -21.12 -2.97
C THR A 142 18.77 -22.08 -1.86
N SER A 143 18.72 -21.59 -0.61
CA SER A 143 18.19 -22.39 0.51
C SER A 143 16.66 -22.43 0.48
N ASN A 144 16.09 -23.38 1.23
CA ASN A 144 14.64 -23.62 1.27
C ASN A 144 13.91 -22.68 2.23
N TYR A 145 14.03 -21.35 1.99
CA TYR A 145 13.20 -20.34 2.67
C TYR A 145 12.10 -19.90 1.72
N GLY A 146 10.83 -20.06 2.11
CA GLY A 146 9.69 -19.63 1.30
C GLY A 146 9.68 -20.26 -0.10
N TYR A 147 9.30 -19.47 -1.09
CA TYR A 147 9.07 -19.90 -2.46
C TYR A 147 10.38 -19.91 -3.29
N GLY A 148 10.91 -21.09 -3.58
CA GLY A 148 12.02 -21.34 -4.51
C GLY A 148 13.34 -20.57 -4.25
N PRO A 149 14.24 -20.49 -5.22
CA PRO A 149 15.45 -19.67 -5.13
C PRO A 149 15.12 -18.19 -5.24
N ALA A 150 16.00 -17.32 -4.73
CA ALA A 150 15.77 -15.88 -4.77
C ALA A 150 17.00 -15.11 -5.27
N LEU A 151 16.75 -14.02 -5.99
CA LEU A 151 17.71 -12.97 -6.30
C LEU A 151 17.41 -11.79 -5.38
N ILE A 152 18.39 -11.38 -4.57
CA ILE A 152 18.30 -10.31 -3.59
C ILE A 152 19.29 -9.22 -3.99
N PHE A 153 18.84 -7.96 -4.05
CA PHE A 153 19.72 -6.88 -4.47
C PHE A 153 19.32 -5.51 -3.90
N THR A 154 20.31 -4.64 -3.77
CA THR A 154 20.12 -3.26 -3.30
C THR A 154 20.86 -2.30 -4.22
N PRO A 155 20.20 -1.33 -4.86
CA PRO A 155 20.84 -0.34 -5.72
C PRO A 155 21.53 0.80 -4.94
N ASN A 156 21.48 0.81 -3.61
CA ASN A 156 21.95 1.89 -2.75
C ASN A 156 21.36 3.27 -3.11
N VAL A 157 20.10 3.29 -3.53
CA VAL A 157 19.32 4.47 -3.85
C VAL A 157 17.86 4.24 -3.45
N ARG A 158 17.18 5.30 -3.08
CA ARG A 158 15.73 5.29 -2.87
C ARG A 158 15.04 5.93 -4.07
N PHE A 159 13.95 5.34 -4.49
CA PHE A 159 13.07 5.90 -5.50
C PHE A 159 11.94 6.67 -4.81
N SER A 160 11.40 7.67 -5.48
CA SER A 160 10.33 8.52 -4.94
C SER A 160 9.01 8.21 -5.62
N ALA A 161 7.91 8.64 -5.03
CA ALA A 161 6.60 8.59 -5.66
C ALA A 161 6.61 9.27 -7.04
N GLY A 162 5.80 8.74 -7.96
CA GLY A 162 5.76 9.16 -9.35
C GLY A 162 6.94 8.63 -10.20
N ASP A 163 7.80 7.75 -9.67
CA ASP A 163 8.88 7.15 -10.46
C ASP A 163 8.46 5.78 -11.01
N ASN A 164 8.73 5.55 -12.28
CA ASN A 164 8.64 4.26 -12.94
C ASN A 164 10.05 3.69 -13.08
N VAL A 165 10.33 2.63 -12.36
CA VAL A 165 11.66 2.02 -12.34
C VAL A 165 11.68 0.74 -13.16
N THR A 166 12.28 0.80 -14.33
CA THR A 166 12.47 -0.39 -15.17
C THR A 166 13.67 -1.18 -14.67
N VAL A 167 13.45 -2.43 -14.31
CA VAL A 167 14.46 -3.39 -13.88
C VAL A 167 14.70 -4.38 -15.00
N LYS A 168 15.92 -4.44 -15.50
CA LYS A 168 16.36 -5.41 -16.51
C LYS A 168 17.43 -6.30 -15.91
N ILE A 169 17.21 -7.60 -15.94
CA ILE A 169 18.12 -8.63 -15.42
C ILE A 169 18.58 -9.49 -16.57
N THR A 170 19.85 -9.78 -16.62
CA THR A 170 20.44 -10.69 -17.63
C THR A 170 21.27 -11.77 -16.94
N GLY A 171 21.43 -12.90 -17.60
CA GLY A 171 22.20 -14.03 -17.07
C GLY A 171 21.43 -14.88 -16.06
N LEU A 172 20.11 -14.77 -15.99
CA LEU A 172 19.25 -15.67 -15.22
C LEU A 172 19.27 -17.07 -15.86
N ARG A 173 19.38 -18.08 -15.02
CA ARG A 173 19.24 -19.48 -15.46
C ARG A 173 17.76 -19.80 -15.61
N ASN A 174 17.39 -20.36 -16.77
CA ASN A 174 16.08 -20.97 -17.02
C ASN A 174 16.27 -22.40 -17.57
N ASP A 175 15.18 -23.07 -17.90
CA ASP A 175 15.19 -24.43 -18.46
C ASP A 175 15.97 -24.57 -19.78
N SER A 176 15.98 -23.49 -20.57
CA SER A 176 16.62 -23.47 -21.91
C SER A 176 18.07 -22.98 -21.87
N GLY A 177 18.58 -22.56 -20.67
CA GLY A 177 19.93 -22.05 -20.51
C GLY A 177 20.02 -20.80 -19.67
N TYR A 178 20.29 -19.65 -20.31
CA TYR A 178 20.36 -18.34 -19.65
C TYR A 178 19.59 -17.31 -20.45
N ASP A 179 18.74 -16.57 -19.77
CA ASP A 179 17.85 -15.57 -20.37
C ASP A 179 17.87 -14.26 -19.59
N GLY A 180 17.00 -13.33 -19.98
CA GLY A 180 16.76 -12.05 -19.34
C GLY A 180 15.32 -11.90 -18.89
N LEU A 181 15.16 -11.08 -17.85
CA LEU A 181 13.88 -10.66 -17.31
C LEU A 181 13.81 -9.14 -17.31
N GLN A 182 12.66 -8.58 -17.64
CA GLN A 182 12.42 -7.14 -17.51
C GLN A 182 11.02 -6.89 -16.94
N TYR A 183 10.94 -6.00 -15.97
CA TYR A 183 9.67 -5.51 -15.41
C TYR A 183 9.82 -4.05 -14.99
N THR A 184 8.70 -3.38 -14.73
CA THR A 184 8.69 -1.99 -14.24
C THR A 184 7.93 -1.92 -12.94
N VAL A 185 8.49 -1.23 -11.96
CA VAL A 185 7.85 -0.91 -10.70
C VAL A 185 7.37 0.54 -10.74
N HIS A 186 6.09 0.73 -10.51
CA HIS A 186 5.45 2.05 -10.37
C HIS A 186 5.42 2.44 -8.90
N PHE A 187 6.25 3.40 -8.53
CA PHE A 187 6.25 3.96 -7.18
C PHE A 187 5.23 5.08 -7.07
N PHE A 188 4.36 5.00 -6.10
CA PHE A 188 3.37 6.05 -5.81
C PHE A 188 3.38 6.40 -4.33
N SER A 189 2.74 7.51 -3.95
CA SER A 189 2.54 7.88 -2.55
C SER A 189 1.08 7.65 -2.16
N LEU A 190 0.88 7.16 -0.96
CA LEU A 190 -0.43 7.12 -0.32
C LEU A 190 -0.78 8.47 0.32
N SER A 191 0.22 9.32 0.57
CA SER A 191 0.02 10.71 0.98
C SER A 191 -0.23 11.59 -0.24
N SER A 192 -1.19 12.48 -0.13
CA SER A 192 -1.79 13.22 -1.23
C SER A 192 -1.03 14.43 -1.75
N ASP A 193 0.18 14.69 -1.30
CA ASP A 193 0.85 15.99 -1.51
C ASP A 193 1.58 16.11 -2.85
N GLU A 194 1.56 15.11 -3.72
CA GLU A 194 2.32 15.13 -4.99
C GLU A 194 1.47 15.06 -6.28
N TYR A 195 0.14 15.24 -6.22
CA TYR A 195 -0.68 15.16 -7.43
C TYR A 195 -1.33 16.50 -7.86
N ASP A 196 -0.76 17.64 -7.45
CA ASP A 196 -1.24 18.94 -7.95
C ASP A 196 -0.10 19.92 -8.18
N SER A 197 0.67 19.69 -9.25
CA SER A 197 1.48 20.74 -9.84
C SER A 197 1.92 20.42 -11.27
N THR A 198 0.99 20.27 -12.22
CA THR A 198 1.22 20.62 -13.62
C THR A 198 -0.11 20.74 -14.32
N GLU A 199 -0.31 21.94 -14.85
CA GLU A 199 -1.28 22.41 -15.83
C GLU A 199 -2.38 23.31 -15.27
N ASP A 200 -2.03 24.57 -15.02
CA ASP A 200 -2.74 25.70 -15.59
C ASP A 200 -1.80 26.92 -15.69
N SER A 201 -1.21 27.08 -16.84
CA SER A 201 -0.58 28.32 -17.27
C SER A 201 -1.15 28.68 -18.64
N GLY A 202 -2.08 29.61 -18.66
CA GLY A 202 -2.51 30.22 -19.91
C GLY A 202 -3.92 30.76 -19.84
N ASP A 203 -4.08 31.99 -19.39
CA ASP A 203 -4.50 33.10 -20.26
C ASP A 203 -4.50 34.39 -19.46
N GLU A 204 -3.54 35.24 -19.84
CA GLU A 204 -3.62 36.68 -19.56
C GLU A 204 -4.71 37.28 -20.44
N ASP A 205 -5.67 37.97 -19.82
CA ASP A 205 -6.31 39.09 -20.48
C ASP A 205 -6.39 40.27 -19.51
N THR A 206 -5.59 41.26 -19.83
CA THR A 206 -5.61 42.63 -19.42
C THR A 206 -6.96 43.27 -19.76
N ASP A 207 -7.54 44.03 -18.82
CA ASP A 207 -7.89 45.43 -19.05
C ASP A 207 -8.63 46.06 -17.87
N GLY A 208 -8.14 47.26 -17.51
CA GLY A 208 -8.97 48.43 -17.26
C GLY A 208 -9.28 48.86 -15.83
N GLU A 209 -8.50 49.78 -15.42
CA GLU A 209 -8.68 50.79 -14.36
C GLU A 209 -10.15 51.18 -14.02
N GLU A 210 -10.44 51.46 -12.74
CA GLU A 210 -10.59 52.81 -12.18
C GLU A 210 -10.97 52.78 -10.70
N GLU A 211 -10.45 53.77 -9.99
CA GLU A 211 -10.63 54.14 -8.60
C GLU A 211 -12.09 54.58 -8.30
N ASP A 212 -12.56 54.41 -7.07
CA ASP A 212 -12.91 55.56 -6.19
C ASP A 212 -13.35 55.08 -4.79
N GLY A 213 -13.11 55.95 -3.84
CA GLY A 213 -13.15 55.76 -2.43
C GLY A 213 -14.52 55.89 -1.78
N GLY A 214 -14.55 55.63 -0.47
CA GLY A 214 -15.70 56.07 0.35
C GLY A 214 -15.88 55.32 1.66
N SER A 215 -15.33 55.88 2.67
CA SER A 215 -15.55 55.79 4.12
C SER A 215 -17.01 55.71 4.58
N GLY A 216 -17.23 55.04 5.74
CA GLY A 216 -18.37 55.43 6.64
C GLY A 216 -19.09 54.27 7.33
N ASN A 217 -18.70 53.92 8.47
CA ASN A 217 -19.24 54.11 9.85
C ASN A 217 -20.65 53.64 10.19
N SER A 218 -20.70 52.79 11.21
CA SER A 218 -21.63 52.66 12.37
C SER A 218 -23.12 52.52 12.20
N GLY A 219 -23.69 51.62 13.03
CA GLY A 219 -25.06 51.80 13.58
C GLY A 219 -25.74 50.49 13.99
N THR A 220 -25.61 50.22 15.25
CA THR A 220 -26.43 49.60 16.29
C THR A 220 -27.92 49.33 16.10
N SER A 221 -28.35 48.28 16.85
CA SER A 221 -29.65 48.00 17.49
C SER A 221 -30.74 47.37 16.61
N GLY A 222 -31.48 46.37 17.01
CA GLY A 222 -31.94 45.82 18.25
C GLY A 222 -33.32 45.22 18.01
N GLY A 223 -33.71 44.19 18.77
CA GLY A 223 -35.11 43.78 18.94
C GLY A 223 -35.41 42.34 18.57
N SER A 224 -35.38 41.44 19.47
CA SER A 224 -36.42 40.89 20.38
C SER A 224 -37.50 40.01 19.73
N GLY A 225 -37.59 38.78 20.26
CA GLY A 225 -38.78 37.97 20.33
C GLY A 225 -38.52 36.48 20.16
N SER A 226 -38.26 35.75 21.20
CA SER A 226 -39.08 34.85 22.04
C SER A 226 -39.75 33.72 21.24
N SER A 227 -39.75 32.42 21.54
CA SER A 227 -39.43 31.63 22.73
C SER A 227 -39.67 30.15 22.42
N ASN A 228 -39.07 29.29 23.26
CA ASN A 228 -39.30 27.88 23.59
C ASN A 228 -38.31 26.94 22.91
N GLY A 229 -37.35 26.37 23.55
CA GLY A 229 -37.18 25.88 24.91
C GLY A 229 -37.25 24.37 24.93
N PHE A 230 -36.09 23.71 24.93
CA PHE A 230 -35.88 22.52 25.75
C PHE A 230 -34.39 22.23 25.84
N GLY A 231 -33.87 22.25 27.07
CA GLY A 231 -32.87 21.38 27.63
C GLY A 231 -31.41 21.61 27.27
N SER A 232 -30.79 22.51 27.97
CA SER A 232 -29.37 22.66 28.19
C SER A 232 -28.73 21.40 28.77
N SER A 233 -27.58 20.97 28.21
CA SER A 233 -26.43 20.73 29.05
C SER A 233 -25.17 21.15 28.29
N ASP A 234 -24.70 22.26 28.79
CA ASP A 234 -23.41 22.88 28.55
C ASP A 234 -22.26 21.84 28.64
N ARG A 235 -21.52 21.67 27.55
CA ARG A 235 -20.12 21.23 27.63
C ARG A 235 -19.37 21.89 26.48
N THR A 236 -18.69 22.96 26.81
CA THR A 236 -17.52 23.42 26.13
C THR A 236 -16.54 22.23 26.00
N GLU A 237 -16.44 21.66 24.82
CA GLU A 237 -15.29 20.85 24.45
C GLU A 237 -14.40 21.63 23.51
N THR A 238 -13.32 22.09 24.09
CA THR A 238 -12.09 22.46 23.41
C THR A 238 -11.74 21.39 22.37
N SER A 239 -11.49 21.84 21.15
CA SER A 239 -10.91 21.07 20.07
C SER A 239 -9.57 20.48 20.51
N GLY A 240 -9.59 19.25 20.96
CA GLY A 240 -8.45 18.39 21.13
C GLY A 240 -8.69 17.18 20.28
N GLY A 241 -8.11 17.15 19.09
CA GLY A 241 -8.03 15.94 18.28
C GLY A 241 -7.39 14.85 19.12
N SER A 242 -8.19 13.88 19.57
CA SER A 242 -7.67 12.66 20.17
C SER A 242 -7.01 11.89 19.04
N GLU A 243 -5.69 12.02 18.91
CA GLU A 243 -4.89 11.08 18.12
C GLU A 243 -5.17 9.69 18.68
N VAL A 244 -5.88 8.87 17.92
CA VAL A 244 -5.97 7.43 18.17
C VAL A 244 -4.58 6.87 17.89
N SER A 245 -3.76 6.80 18.94
CA SER A 245 -2.39 6.36 18.87
C SER A 245 -2.34 4.91 18.34
N GLY A 246 -1.89 4.74 17.09
CA GLY A 246 -1.67 3.41 16.51
C GLY A 246 -2.20 3.21 15.09
N LEU A 247 -2.89 4.18 14.49
CA LEU A 247 -3.31 4.10 13.09
C LEU A 247 -2.14 4.44 12.15
N PRO A 248 -2.06 3.79 10.97
CA PRO A 248 -1.13 4.20 9.93
C PRO A 248 -1.36 5.65 9.52
N SER A 249 -0.28 6.37 9.19
CA SER A 249 -0.34 7.80 8.82
C SER A 249 -1.15 8.10 7.55
N TYR A 250 -1.41 7.10 6.73
CA TYR A 250 -2.25 7.22 5.53
C TYR A 250 -3.75 7.06 5.81
N VAL A 251 -4.15 6.70 7.03
CA VAL A 251 -5.56 6.62 7.40
C VAL A 251 -6.07 8.02 7.66
N VAL A 252 -7.11 8.39 6.94
CA VAL A 252 -7.70 9.73 7.02
C VAL A 252 -8.97 9.73 7.86
N HIS A 253 -9.15 10.81 8.61
CA HIS A 253 -10.36 11.12 9.35
C HIS A 253 -11.13 12.20 8.58
N GLY A 254 -12.47 12.18 8.68
CA GLY A 254 -13.27 13.16 7.98
C GLY A 254 -14.76 12.83 7.98
N THR A 255 -15.48 13.46 7.07
CA THR A 255 -16.94 13.41 7.02
C THR A 255 -17.43 12.92 5.66
N TRP A 256 -18.37 12.00 5.71
CA TRP A 256 -19.12 11.54 4.55
C TRP A 256 -20.27 12.51 4.23
N GLY A 257 -20.46 12.83 2.96
CA GLY A 257 -21.55 13.65 2.45
C GLY A 257 -22.18 13.04 1.20
N LEU A 258 -23.33 13.59 0.80
CA LEU A 258 -23.95 13.27 -0.49
C LEU A 258 -23.78 14.46 -1.43
N ASN A 259 -23.39 14.20 -2.67
CA ASN A 259 -23.39 15.20 -3.72
C ASN A 259 -24.82 15.44 -4.24
N ALA A 260 -24.97 16.35 -5.21
CA ALA A 260 -26.28 16.70 -5.79
C ALA A 260 -26.96 15.51 -6.50
N GLU A 261 -26.17 14.53 -6.96
CA GLU A 261 -26.65 13.32 -7.63
C GLU A 261 -27.00 12.20 -6.62
N GLY A 262 -26.85 12.45 -5.30
CA GLY A 262 -27.12 11.47 -4.25
C GLY A 262 -26.02 10.40 -4.10
N SER A 263 -24.83 10.63 -4.65
CA SER A 263 -23.66 9.76 -4.48
C SER A 263 -22.86 10.17 -3.26
N TRP A 264 -22.31 9.17 -2.53
CA TRP A 264 -21.46 9.43 -1.39
C TRP A 264 -20.12 10.01 -1.80
N THR A 265 -19.68 11.01 -1.06
CA THR A 265 -18.41 11.72 -1.20
C THR A 265 -17.73 11.81 0.16
N PHE A 266 -16.44 12.06 0.19
CA PHE A 266 -15.67 12.18 1.42
C PHE A 266 -14.83 13.45 1.44
N LEU A 267 -14.87 14.17 2.57
CA LEU A 267 -14.05 15.34 2.88
C LEU A 267 -13.28 15.03 4.17
N ASP A 268 -11.95 15.08 4.14
CA ASP A 268 -11.17 14.86 5.35
C ASP A 268 -11.13 16.10 6.26
N ASP A 269 -10.60 15.92 7.47
CA ASP A 269 -10.52 16.97 8.49
C ASP A 269 -9.60 18.15 8.08
N SER A 270 -8.74 17.97 7.06
CA SER A 270 -7.94 19.04 6.47
C SER A 270 -8.71 19.85 5.42
N GLY A 271 -9.91 19.43 5.04
CA GLY A 271 -10.75 20.04 4.01
C GLY A 271 -10.47 19.50 2.61
N ARG A 272 -9.73 18.42 2.47
CA ARG A 272 -9.45 17.80 1.19
C ARG A 272 -10.64 16.95 0.72
N PHE A 273 -10.99 17.13 -0.55
CA PHE A 273 -12.02 16.36 -1.25
C PHE A 273 -11.36 15.24 -2.07
N TYR A 274 -11.83 14.00 -1.89
CA TYR A 274 -11.27 12.82 -2.54
C TYR A 274 -11.93 12.56 -3.89
N LYS A 275 -11.14 12.52 -4.97
CA LYS A 275 -11.58 12.20 -6.34
C LYS A 275 -10.48 11.46 -7.09
N ASN A 276 -10.88 10.53 -7.96
CA ASN A 276 -10.01 9.71 -8.81
C ASN A 276 -8.88 9.02 -8.02
N CYS A 277 -9.17 8.54 -6.82
CA CYS A 277 -8.17 7.93 -5.93
C CYS A 277 -8.77 6.91 -4.98
N TRP A 278 -7.89 6.11 -4.39
CA TRP A 278 -8.16 5.29 -3.24
C TRP A 278 -7.94 6.08 -1.94
N ALA A 279 -8.70 5.77 -0.91
CA ALA A 279 -8.52 6.31 0.43
C ALA A 279 -8.75 5.25 1.50
N ALA A 280 -7.85 5.20 2.49
CA ALA A 280 -8.04 4.45 3.71
C ALA A 280 -8.71 5.36 4.74
N ILE A 281 -9.98 5.11 5.01
CA ILE A 281 -10.80 5.99 5.85
C ILE A 281 -11.03 5.33 7.21
N TYR A 282 -10.78 6.08 8.28
CA TYR A 282 -11.00 5.63 9.65
C TYR A 282 -12.45 5.18 9.87
N ASN A 283 -12.60 4.02 10.49
CA ASN A 283 -13.89 3.46 10.86
C ASN A 283 -14.08 3.54 12.38
N PRO A 284 -14.83 4.53 12.88
CA PRO A 284 -15.06 4.71 14.31
C PRO A 284 -15.94 3.61 14.94
N TYR A 285 -16.60 2.81 14.11
CA TYR A 285 -17.50 1.74 14.55
C TYR A 285 -16.82 0.36 14.56
N ALA A 286 -15.56 0.29 14.16
CA ALA A 286 -14.81 -0.95 14.19
C ALA A 286 -14.58 -1.41 15.64
N ASP A 287 -14.69 -2.70 15.86
CA ASP A 287 -14.30 -3.34 17.12
C ASP A 287 -13.00 -4.14 16.92
N PRO A 288 -11.83 -3.54 17.25
CA PRO A 288 -10.55 -4.23 17.14
C PRO A 288 -10.45 -5.48 18.00
N ALA A 289 -11.24 -5.60 19.08
CA ALA A 289 -11.27 -6.78 19.92
C ALA A 289 -11.91 -7.98 19.21
N GLN A 290 -12.73 -7.71 18.19
CA GLN A 290 -13.32 -8.70 17.29
C GLN A 290 -12.50 -8.90 15.99
N GLY A 291 -11.29 -8.36 15.93
CA GLY A 291 -10.42 -8.46 14.76
C GLY A 291 -10.84 -7.58 13.58
N GLN A 292 -11.71 -6.58 13.81
CA GLN A 292 -12.10 -5.64 12.77
C GLN A 292 -10.99 -4.59 12.56
N SER A 293 -10.76 -4.24 11.28
CA SER A 293 -9.84 -3.15 10.95
C SER A 293 -10.40 -1.80 11.38
N SER A 294 -9.57 -0.97 12.00
CA SER A 294 -9.94 0.40 12.40
C SER A 294 -10.09 1.36 11.21
N PHE A 295 -9.87 0.91 10.00
CA PHE A 295 -10.08 1.67 8.78
C PHE A 295 -10.50 0.74 7.64
N ASP A 296 -11.15 1.31 6.63
CA ASP A 296 -11.60 0.61 5.45
C ASP A 296 -11.16 1.35 4.18
N TRP A 297 -10.91 0.62 3.10
CA TRP A 297 -10.52 1.20 1.81
C TRP A 297 -11.74 1.51 0.96
N PHE A 298 -11.74 2.71 0.38
CA PHE A 298 -12.76 3.21 -0.56
C PHE A 298 -12.08 3.75 -1.82
N CYS A 299 -12.76 3.68 -2.95
CA CYS A 299 -12.31 4.26 -4.21
C CYS A 299 -13.30 5.32 -4.69
N PHE A 300 -12.80 6.46 -5.15
CA PHE A 300 -13.59 7.58 -5.67
C PHE A 300 -13.36 7.75 -7.16
N ASP A 301 -14.40 8.12 -7.88
CA ASP A 301 -14.30 8.43 -9.31
C ASP A 301 -13.77 9.85 -9.55
N GLU A 302 -13.67 10.26 -10.81
CA GLU A 302 -13.20 11.58 -11.24
C GLU A 302 -14.06 12.75 -10.70
N ASN A 303 -15.33 12.48 -10.37
CA ASN A 303 -16.26 13.45 -9.80
C ASN A 303 -16.25 13.42 -8.26
N GLY A 304 -15.47 12.53 -7.66
CA GLY A 304 -15.42 12.32 -6.21
C GLY A 304 -16.58 11.48 -5.67
N SER A 305 -17.33 10.79 -6.53
CA SER A 305 -18.35 9.85 -6.11
C SER A 305 -17.72 8.53 -5.69
N MET A 306 -18.11 8.01 -4.53
CA MET A 306 -17.66 6.71 -4.03
C MET A 306 -18.13 5.59 -4.95
N ARG A 307 -17.19 4.79 -5.45
CA ARG A 307 -17.47 3.64 -6.31
C ARG A 307 -18.08 2.50 -5.52
N THR A 308 -18.87 1.67 -6.22
CA THR A 308 -19.45 0.42 -5.70
C THR A 308 -19.48 -0.65 -6.79
N GLY A 309 -19.50 -1.92 -6.40
CA GLY A 309 -19.50 -3.05 -7.33
C GLY A 309 -18.11 -3.37 -7.90
N TRP A 310 -18.09 -4.04 -9.05
CA TRP A 310 -16.83 -4.37 -9.71
C TRP A 310 -16.14 -3.14 -10.26
N PHE A 311 -14.87 -3.03 -9.97
CA PHE A 311 -13.99 -1.97 -10.45
C PHE A 311 -12.66 -2.56 -10.93
N GLN A 312 -12.26 -2.21 -12.15
CA GLN A 312 -10.93 -2.51 -12.65
C GLN A 312 -10.08 -1.26 -12.53
N ASP A 313 -9.01 -1.35 -11.75
CA ASP A 313 -8.03 -0.30 -11.60
C ASP A 313 -7.17 -0.16 -12.87
N PRO A 314 -6.56 1.01 -13.13
CA PRO A 314 -5.68 1.21 -14.29
C PRO A 314 -4.53 0.21 -14.44
N ASP A 315 -4.11 -0.43 -13.34
CA ASP A 315 -3.10 -1.50 -13.34
C ASP A 315 -3.62 -2.85 -13.86
N GLY A 316 -4.94 -2.95 -14.12
CA GLY A 316 -5.61 -4.17 -14.57
C GLY A 316 -6.17 -5.03 -13.45
N SER A 317 -5.90 -4.73 -12.19
CA SER A 317 -6.43 -5.44 -11.03
C SER A 317 -7.93 -5.23 -10.87
N TYR A 318 -8.65 -6.27 -10.45
CA TYR A 318 -10.07 -6.20 -10.18
C TYR A 318 -10.33 -6.15 -8.68
N TYR A 319 -11.20 -5.23 -8.31
CA TYR A 319 -11.67 -5.05 -6.93
C TYR A 319 -13.19 -5.12 -6.88
N TYR A 320 -13.72 -5.55 -5.76
CA TYR A 320 -15.16 -5.43 -5.51
C TYR A 320 -15.40 -4.52 -4.31
N LEU A 321 -16.11 -3.44 -4.58
CA LEU A 321 -16.52 -2.44 -3.60
C LEU A 321 -17.96 -2.76 -3.18
N ASN A 322 -18.20 -2.99 -1.88
CA ASN A 322 -19.49 -3.47 -1.41
C ASN A 322 -20.64 -2.62 -1.95
N SER A 323 -21.55 -3.24 -2.69
CA SER A 323 -22.74 -2.57 -3.26
C SER A 323 -23.94 -2.58 -2.32
N ALA A 324 -23.92 -3.42 -1.27
CA ALA A 324 -25.01 -3.52 -0.32
C ALA A 324 -25.11 -2.26 0.56
N SER A 325 -26.35 -1.88 0.90
CA SER A 325 -26.60 -0.73 1.78
C SER A 325 -26.78 -1.22 3.22
N ASP A 326 -25.72 -1.79 3.78
CA ASP A 326 -25.67 -2.47 5.08
C ASP A 326 -24.77 -1.76 6.11
N GLY A 327 -24.38 -0.51 5.83
CA GLY A 327 -23.42 0.26 6.65
C GLY A 327 -21.97 0.11 6.19
N THR A 328 -21.68 -0.79 5.22
CA THR A 328 -20.34 -1.00 4.67
C THR A 328 -20.27 -0.73 3.16
N ARG A 329 -21.27 -0.03 2.61
CA ARG A 329 -21.35 0.29 1.19
C ARG A 329 -20.10 1.06 0.73
N GLY A 330 -19.54 0.66 -0.39
CA GLY A 330 -18.33 1.25 -0.98
C GLY A 330 -17.02 0.69 -0.41
N LYS A 331 -17.06 -0.01 0.70
CA LYS A 331 -15.88 -0.65 1.29
C LYS A 331 -15.31 -1.71 0.34
N MET A 332 -14.02 -1.69 0.11
CA MET A 332 -13.30 -2.75 -0.59
C MET A 332 -13.40 -4.05 0.21
N LEU A 333 -13.91 -5.10 -0.40
CA LEU A 333 -13.95 -6.42 0.21
C LEU A 333 -12.59 -7.10 0.09
N THR A 334 -12.14 -7.72 1.18
CA THR A 334 -10.91 -8.49 1.26
C THR A 334 -11.20 -9.89 1.79
N GLY A 335 -10.45 -10.88 1.32
CA GLY A 335 -10.70 -12.27 1.66
C GLY A 335 -11.79 -12.90 0.79
N TRP A 336 -12.22 -14.11 1.12
CA TRP A 336 -13.17 -14.87 0.31
C TRP A 336 -14.62 -14.39 0.50
N HIS A 337 -15.22 -13.91 -0.58
CA HIS A 337 -16.61 -13.46 -0.63
C HIS A 337 -17.40 -14.12 -1.77
N TRP A 338 -18.72 -14.29 -1.56
CA TRP A 338 -19.63 -14.63 -2.62
C TRP A 338 -20.20 -13.35 -3.23
N ILE A 339 -19.85 -13.06 -4.46
CA ILE A 339 -20.13 -11.80 -5.13
C ILE A 339 -21.02 -12.04 -6.35
N PRO A 340 -22.09 -11.23 -6.58
CA PRO A 340 -22.87 -11.28 -7.79
C PRO A 340 -22.04 -10.92 -9.03
N ASP A 341 -22.10 -11.73 -10.09
CA ASP A 341 -21.39 -11.49 -11.35
C ASP A 341 -22.33 -11.39 -12.59
N GLY A 342 -23.64 -11.21 -12.36
CA GLY A 342 -24.65 -11.16 -13.42
C GLY A 342 -25.15 -12.53 -13.88
N SER A 343 -24.43 -13.61 -13.62
CA SER A 343 -24.84 -14.99 -13.88
C SER A 343 -25.22 -15.77 -12.62
N GLY A 344 -24.93 -15.20 -11.45
CA GLY A 344 -25.17 -15.79 -10.14
C GLY A 344 -24.23 -15.25 -9.07
N LEU A 345 -23.89 -16.10 -8.10
CA LEU A 345 -22.89 -15.81 -7.09
C LEU A 345 -21.58 -16.50 -7.44
N ARG A 346 -20.52 -15.74 -7.50
CA ARG A 346 -19.15 -16.23 -7.71
C ARG A 346 -18.33 -16.05 -6.43
N LYS A 347 -17.58 -17.08 -6.05
CA LYS A 347 -16.63 -16.97 -4.94
C LYS A 347 -15.37 -16.25 -5.43
N CYS A 348 -15.06 -15.11 -4.84
CA CYS A 348 -13.91 -14.26 -5.18
C CYS A 348 -13.10 -13.96 -3.93
N TYR A 349 -11.78 -13.77 -4.12
CA TYR A 349 -10.83 -13.40 -3.08
C TYR A 349 -10.36 -11.97 -3.31
#